data_021bc4fe62e3821c422d67bcef364448
#
_entry.id   021bc4fe62e3821c422d67bcef364448
#
_cell.length_a   1.000
_cell.length_b   1.000
_cell.length_c   1.000
_cell.angle_alpha   90.00
_cell.angle_beta   90.00
_cell.angle_gamma   90.00
#
_symmetry.space_group_name_H-M   'P 1'
#
loop_
_entity.id
_entity.type
_entity.pdbx_description
1 polymer ?
#
loop_
_entity_poly.entity_id
_entity_poly.type
_entity_poly.pdbx_seq_one_letter_code
_entity_poly.pdbx_strand_id
1 'polypeptide(L)'
;MVDIKTQWNEQNIKEYVRYTVFTRSKAAKIALIAFAVCWVLILSFCLTAFFAFGYDFALVFALMIVVLAVVYTLFFVFTIKNAAKNILKANAESELNRVMISNDDIIGFNNEEPIGAINWNKMADIYFDDKAQTAYLSTEGNAVLILECKNILSGTAEELKDIIGTKRNELSKKA
;
A
#
# COMPACT_ATOMS: atom_id res chain seq x y z
N MET A 1 9.57 0.60 -24.26
CA MET A 1 8.08 0.55 -24.20
C MET A 1 7.69 -0.83 -23.71
N VAL A 2 6.89 -0.91 -22.66
CA VAL A 2 6.54 -2.17 -21.99
C VAL A 2 5.03 -2.39 -22.05
N ASP A 3 4.64 -3.59 -22.42
CA ASP A 3 3.25 -4.02 -22.56
C ASP A 3 2.95 -5.08 -21.49
N ILE A 4 1.92 -4.84 -20.68
CA ILE A 4 1.65 -5.64 -19.48
C ILE A 4 0.17 -5.97 -19.39
N LYS A 5 -0.14 -7.23 -19.12
CA LYS A 5 -1.48 -7.67 -18.77
C LYS A 5 -1.76 -7.32 -17.32
N THR A 6 -2.82 -6.55 -17.08
CA THR A 6 -3.26 -6.20 -15.72
C THR A 6 -4.20 -7.27 -15.18
N GLN A 7 -3.93 -7.71 -13.97
CA GLN A 7 -4.82 -8.63 -13.25
C GLN A 7 -5.03 -8.09 -11.83
N TRP A 8 -6.30 -7.89 -11.49
CA TRP A 8 -6.70 -7.49 -10.16
C TRP A 8 -7.02 -8.73 -9.33
N ASN A 9 -6.17 -9.06 -8.38
CA ASN A 9 -6.42 -10.14 -7.45
C ASN A 9 -6.33 -9.63 -6.00
N GLU A 10 -6.94 -10.37 -5.09
CA GLU A 10 -7.02 -9.98 -3.69
C GLU A 10 -5.65 -9.85 -3.04
N GLN A 11 -4.67 -10.64 -3.49
CA GLN A 11 -3.33 -10.66 -2.93
C GLN A 11 -2.55 -9.38 -3.31
N ASN A 12 -2.49 -9.02 -4.60
CA ASN A 12 -1.73 -7.84 -5.02
C ASN A 12 -2.35 -6.53 -4.53
N ILE A 13 -3.68 -6.50 -4.35
CA ILE A 13 -4.35 -5.36 -3.70
C ILE A 13 -4.02 -5.28 -2.21
N LYS A 14 -3.98 -6.40 -1.48
CA LYS A 14 -3.55 -6.41 -0.08
C LYS A 14 -2.10 -5.94 0.07
N GLU A 15 -1.23 -6.35 -0.82
CA GLU A 15 0.18 -5.91 -0.85
C GLU A 15 0.28 -4.41 -1.12
N TYR A 16 -0.50 -3.86 -2.05
CA TYR A 16 -0.58 -2.43 -2.29
C TYR A 16 -1.08 -1.65 -1.07
N VAL A 17 -2.17 -2.08 -0.45
CA VAL A 17 -2.70 -1.44 0.77
C VAL A 17 -1.66 -1.48 1.89
N ARG A 18 -0.99 -2.61 2.06
CA ARG A 18 0.10 -2.76 3.02
C ARG A 18 1.26 -1.81 2.70
N TYR A 19 1.68 -1.71 1.44
CA TYR A 19 2.68 -0.75 1.00
C TYR A 19 2.27 0.68 1.37
N THR A 20 1.04 1.09 1.04
CA THR A 20 0.53 2.45 1.29
C THR A 20 0.57 2.78 2.78
N VAL A 21 0.17 1.85 3.65
CA VAL A 21 0.12 2.06 5.10
C VAL A 21 1.51 2.06 5.73
N PHE A 22 2.39 1.11 5.36
CA PHE A 22 3.64 0.89 6.09
C PHE A 22 4.89 1.47 5.43
N THR A 23 4.85 1.75 4.13
CA THR A 23 6.04 2.14 3.38
C THR A 23 5.95 3.57 2.84
N ARG A 24 4.81 3.93 2.25
CA ARG A 24 4.61 5.23 1.62
C ARG A 24 4.70 6.39 2.62
N SER A 25 4.06 6.27 3.77
CA SER A 25 4.03 7.32 4.77
C SER A 25 5.04 7.06 5.89
N LYS A 26 6.20 7.73 5.85
CA LYS A 26 7.17 7.72 6.95
C LYS A 26 6.53 8.18 8.27
N ALA A 27 5.66 9.19 8.23
CA ALA A 27 4.95 9.69 9.40
C ALA A 27 4.03 8.63 10.01
N ALA A 28 3.25 7.90 9.20
CA ALA A 28 2.39 6.82 9.68
C ALA A 28 3.21 5.67 10.31
N LYS A 29 4.34 5.32 9.70
CA LYS A 29 5.25 4.31 10.26
C LYS A 29 5.82 4.75 11.62
N ILE A 30 6.29 5.99 11.72
CA ILE A 30 6.81 6.55 12.98
C ILE A 30 5.70 6.59 14.04
N ALA A 31 4.49 7.03 13.67
CA ALA A 31 3.34 7.08 14.58
C ALA A 31 2.97 5.68 15.10
N LEU A 32 2.96 4.65 14.24
CA LEU A 32 2.70 3.27 14.66
C LEU A 32 3.78 2.75 15.63
N ILE A 33 5.06 3.03 15.36
CA ILE A 33 6.16 2.62 16.25
C ILE A 33 6.04 3.36 17.59
N ALA A 34 5.85 4.68 17.58
CA ALA A 34 5.68 5.48 18.78
C ALA A 34 4.49 4.99 19.63
N PHE A 35 3.37 4.70 18.97
CA PHE A 35 2.20 4.13 19.60
C PHE A 35 2.50 2.79 20.27
N ALA A 36 3.15 1.85 19.57
CA ALA A 36 3.55 0.56 20.13
C ALA A 36 4.49 0.72 21.35
N VAL A 37 5.47 1.62 21.27
CA VAL A 37 6.39 1.92 22.38
C VAL A 37 5.63 2.48 23.60
N CYS A 38 4.72 3.42 23.40
CA CYS A 38 3.89 3.95 24.48
C CYS A 38 3.08 2.85 25.18
N TRP A 39 2.48 1.93 24.44
CA TRP A 39 1.74 0.81 25.01
C TRP A 39 2.63 -0.10 25.87
N VAL A 40 3.84 -0.43 25.38
CA VAL A 40 4.80 -1.24 26.15
C VAL A 40 5.24 -0.55 27.44
N LEU A 41 5.51 0.77 27.37
CA LEU A 41 5.89 1.56 28.56
C LEU A 41 4.78 1.61 29.61
N ILE A 42 3.53 1.87 29.18
CA ILE A 42 2.39 1.93 30.10
C ILE A 42 2.15 0.55 30.74
N LEU A 43 2.19 -0.52 29.96
CA LEU A 43 2.05 -1.88 30.47
C LEU A 43 3.17 -2.22 31.48
N SER A 44 4.41 -1.88 31.16
CA SER A 44 5.56 -2.09 32.04
C SER A 44 5.40 -1.34 33.36
N PHE A 45 4.93 -0.08 33.30
CA PHE A 45 4.65 0.72 34.49
C PHE A 45 3.57 0.09 35.38
N CYS A 46 2.45 -0.36 34.78
CA CYS A 46 1.38 -1.03 35.51
C CYS A 46 1.86 -2.32 36.20
N LEU A 47 2.65 -3.15 35.50
CA LEU A 47 3.21 -4.37 36.06
C LEU A 47 4.19 -4.07 37.21
N THR A 48 5.04 -3.06 37.06
CA THR A 48 5.94 -2.62 38.13
C THR A 48 5.16 -2.11 39.35
N ALA A 49 4.12 -1.34 39.14
CA ALA A 49 3.26 -0.86 40.24
C ALA A 49 2.57 -2.00 41.00
N PHE A 50 2.16 -3.05 40.28
CA PHE A 50 1.59 -4.25 40.88
C PHE A 50 2.62 -5.03 41.70
N PHE A 51 3.77 -5.40 41.06
CA PHE A 51 4.76 -6.28 41.70
C PHE A 51 5.60 -5.59 42.79
N ALA A 52 5.95 -4.31 42.62
CA ALA A 52 6.83 -3.61 43.54
C ALA A 52 6.06 -2.92 44.71
N PHE A 53 4.84 -2.48 44.47
CA PHE A 53 4.07 -1.69 45.44
C PHE A 53 2.76 -2.37 45.90
N GLY A 54 2.41 -3.52 45.32
CA GLY A 54 1.21 -4.28 45.72
C GLY A 54 -0.11 -3.58 45.35
N TYR A 55 -0.12 -2.74 44.33
CA TYR A 55 -1.32 -2.04 43.90
C TYR A 55 -2.21 -2.93 43.01
N ASP A 56 -3.17 -3.62 43.61
CA ASP A 56 -4.06 -4.57 42.88
C ASP A 56 -4.78 -3.94 41.69
N PHE A 57 -5.17 -2.66 41.81
CA PHE A 57 -5.82 -1.95 40.70
C PHE A 57 -4.91 -1.84 39.47
N ALA A 58 -3.57 -1.86 39.61
CA ALA A 58 -2.64 -1.80 38.51
C ALA A 58 -2.71 -3.04 37.59
N LEU A 59 -3.07 -4.20 38.18
CA LEU A 59 -3.32 -5.42 37.40
C LEU A 59 -4.55 -5.27 36.52
N VAL A 60 -5.63 -4.68 37.05
CA VAL A 60 -6.86 -4.43 36.29
C VAL A 60 -6.57 -3.49 35.12
N PHE A 61 -5.80 -2.42 35.34
CA PHE A 61 -5.38 -1.51 34.27
C PHE A 61 -4.51 -2.22 33.24
N ALA A 62 -3.57 -3.08 33.64
CA ALA A 62 -2.75 -3.85 32.72
C ALA A 62 -3.62 -4.75 31.82
N LEU A 63 -4.62 -5.42 32.38
CA LEU A 63 -5.56 -6.24 31.60
C LEU A 63 -6.39 -5.39 30.63
N MET A 64 -6.89 -4.25 31.05
CA MET A 64 -7.61 -3.32 30.17
C MET A 64 -6.74 -2.87 28.99
N ILE A 65 -5.47 -2.55 29.23
CA ILE A 65 -4.51 -2.16 28.20
C ILE A 65 -4.34 -3.29 27.17
N VAL A 66 -4.17 -4.53 27.61
CA VAL A 66 -4.04 -5.69 26.70
C VAL A 66 -5.31 -5.85 25.86
N VAL A 67 -6.51 -5.76 26.47
CA VAL A 67 -7.77 -5.85 25.74
C VAL A 67 -7.89 -4.75 24.68
N LEU A 68 -7.58 -3.50 25.04
CA LEU A 68 -7.61 -2.38 24.10
C LEU A 68 -6.61 -2.58 22.96
N ALA A 69 -5.40 -3.08 23.22
CA ALA A 69 -4.41 -3.36 22.19
C ALA A 69 -4.92 -4.43 21.20
N VAL A 70 -5.57 -5.49 21.70
CA VAL A 70 -6.19 -6.52 20.84
C VAL A 70 -7.31 -5.92 20.00
N VAL A 71 -8.23 -5.15 20.59
CA VAL A 71 -9.34 -4.50 19.88
C VAL A 71 -8.81 -3.58 18.79
N TYR A 72 -7.80 -2.77 19.10
CA TYR A 72 -7.18 -1.86 18.13
C TYR A 72 -6.53 -2.62 16.97
N THR A 73 -5.81 -3.70 17.27
CA THR A 73 -5.19 -4.55 16.25
C THR A 73 -6.24 -5.17 15.32
N LEU A 74 -7.33 -5.70 15.88
CA LEU A 74 -8.43 -6.24 15.10
C LEU A 74 -9.09 -5.18 14.22
N PHE A 75 -9.34 -3.99 14.77
CA PHE A 75 -9.90 -2.86 14.02
C PHE A 75 -8.98 -2.45 12.87
N PHE A 76 -7.67 -2.39 13.10
CA PHE A 76 -6.69 -2.06 12.07
C PHE A 76 -6.66 -3.09 10.94
N VAL A 77 -6.65 -4.39 11.28
CA VAL A 77 -6.72 -5.49 10.27
C VAL A 77 -8.02 -5.42 9.47
N PHE A 78 -9.14 -5.14 10.15
CA PHE A 78 -10.44 -4.98 9.48
C PHE A 78 -10.45 -3.80 8.51
N THR A 79 -9.88 -2.67 8.91
CA THR A 79 -9.75 -1.47 8.05
C THR A 79 -8.93 -1.77 6.79
N ILE A 80 -7.79 -2.47 6.93
CA ILE A 80 -6.97 -2.88 5.78
C ILE A 80 -7.76 -3.80 4.85
N LYS A 81 -8.46 -4.80 5.40
CA LYS A 81 -9.29 -5.72 4.59
C LYS A 81 -10.41 -4.98 3.85
N ASN A 82 -11.08 -4.05 4.51
CA ASN A 82 -12.14 -3.26 3.87
C ASN A 82 -11.59 -2.33 2.79
N ALA A 83 -10.45 -1.67 3.02
CA ALA A 83 -9.80 -0.86 2.00
C ALA A 83 -9.45 -1.70 0.76
N ALA A 84 -8.86 -2.88 0.96
CA ALA A 84 -8.55 -3.80 -0.13
C ALA A 84 -9.80 -4.25 -0.89
N LYS A 85 -10.89 -4.58 -0.17
CA LYS A 85 -12.18 -4.97 -0.78
C LYS A 85 -12.80 -3.84 -1.59
N ASN A 86 -12.73 -2.60 -1.10
CA ASN A 86 -13.27 -1.44 -1.82
C ASN A 86 -12.49 -1.16 -3.10
N ILE A 87 -11.15 -1.26 -3.05
CA ILE A 87 -10.30 -1.13 -4.22
C ILE A 87 -10.62 -2.23 -5.23
N LEU A 88 -10.76 -3.48 -4.78
CA LEU A 88 -11.10 -4.61 -5.63
C LEU A 88 -12.46 -4.39 -6.32
N LYS A 89 -13.47 -3.94 -5.56
CA LYS A 89 -14.79 -3.65 -6.12
C LYS A 89 -14.75 -2.54 -7.16
N ALA A 90 -14.05 -1.44 -6.88
CA ALA A 90 -13.91 -0.33 -7.80
C ALA A 90 -13.19 -0.71 -9.11
N ASN A 91 -12.24 -1.66 -9.04
CA ASN A 91 -11.51 -2.12 -10.21
C ASN A 91 -12.16 -3.33 -10.91
N ALA A 92 -13.05 -4.07 -10.25
CA ALA A 92 -13.80 -5.16 -10.89
C ALA A 92 -14.75 -4.67 -11.98
N GLU A 93 -15.17 -3.40 -11.91
CA GLU A 93 -15.98 -2.74 -12.93
C GLU A 93 -15.11 -2.13 -14.05
N SER A 94 -13.77 -2.18 -13.90
CA SER A 94 -12.85 -1.66 -14.90
C SER A 94 -12.68 -2.68 -16.02
N GLU A 95 -12.96 -2.28 -17.23
CA GLU A 95 -12.73 -3.07 -18.44
C GLU A 95 -11.24 -3.16 -18.82
N LEU A 96 -10.36 -2.53 -18.03
CA LEU A 96 -8.93 -2.48 -18.27
C LEU A 96 -8.27 -3.84 -17.99
N ASN A 97 -7.76 -4.48 -19.03
CA ASN A 97 -7.08 -5.78 -18.90
C ASN A 97 -5.63 -5.78 -19.38
N ARG A 98 -5.19 -4.72 -20.06
CA ARG A 98 -3.86 -4.56 -20.61
C ARG A 98 -3.43 -3.10 -20.56
N VAL A 99 -2.15 -2.85 -20.30
CA VAL A 99 -1.56 -1.52 -20.23
C VAL A 99 -0.25 -1.48 -21.00
N MET A 100 -0.11 -0.51 -21.85
CA MET A 100 1.12 -0.20 -22.54
C MET A 100 1.77 1.03 -21.91
N ILE A 101 3.02 0.91 -21.51
CA ILE A 101 3.75 1.95 -20.78
C ILE A 101 4.91 2.43 -21.64
N SER A 102 4.95 3.74 -21.85
CA SER A 102 6.05 4.45 -22.49
C SER A 102 6.62 5.54 -21.60
N ASN A 103 7.64 6.23 -22.05
CA ASN A 103 8.15 7.42 -21.36
C ASN A 103 7.17 8.60 -21.42
N ASP A 104 6.27 8.63 -22.40
CA ASP A 104 5.39 9.77 -22.63
C ASP A 104 4.02 9.60 -21.97
N ASP A 105 3.48 8.39 -22.04
CA ASP A 105 2.12 8.08 -21.57
C ASP A 105 1.93 6.62 -21.13
N ILE A 106 0.76 6.38 -20.57
CA ILE A 106 0.24 5.06 -20.17
C ILE A 106 -1.06 4.85 -20.90
N ILE A 107 -1.12 3.89 -21.80
CA ILE A 107 -2.31 3.58 -22.61
C ILE A 107 -2.98 2.33 -22.06
N GLY A 108 -4.25 2.44 -21.70
CA GLY A 108 -5.07 1.32 -21.26
C GLY A 108 -5.84 0.69 -22.41
N PHE A 109 -5.97 -0.63 -22.37
CA PHE A 109 -6.68 -1.42 -23.38
C PHE A 109 -7.70 -2.34 -22.72
N ASN A 110 -8.83 -2.53 -23.43
CA ASN A 110 -9.74 -3.65 -23.24
C ASN A 110 -9.53 -4.62 -24.40
N ASN A 111 -8.88 -5.75 -24.11
CA ASN A 111 -8.37 -6.67 -25.14
C ASN A 111 -7.41 -5.93 -26.10
N GLU A 112 -7.85 -5.68 -27.32
CA GLU A 112 -7.04 -4.98 -28.34
C GLU A 112 -7.47 -3.52 -28.57
N GLU A 113 -8.62 -3.10 -27.99
CA GLU A 113 -9.15 -1.77 -28.17
C GLU A 113 -8.59 -0.79 -27.10
N PRO A 114 -8.02 0.36 -27.49
CA PRO A 114 -7.58 1.36 -26.54
C PRO A 114 -8.78 2.02 -25.86
N ILE A 115 -8.81 2.00 -24.53
CA ILE A 115 -9.87 2.62 -23.73
C ILE A 115 -9.53 4.07 -23.44
N GLY A 116 -8.22 4.39 -23.26
CA GLY A 116 -7.77 5.74 -22.97
C GLY A 116 -6.29 5.80 -22.63
N ALA A 117 -5.80 7.04 -22.56
CA ALA A 117 -4.42 7.32 -22.17
C ALA A 117 -4.38 8.15 -20.87
N ILE A 118 -3.46 7.82 -20.01
CA ILE A 118 -3.18 8.55 -18.78
C ILE A 118 -1.79 9.16 -18.88
N ASN A 119 -1.72 10.48 -18.76
CA ASN A 119 -0.45 11.18 -18.73
C ASN A 119 0.23 11.01 -17.36
N TRP A 120 1.55 10.87 -17.35
CA TRP A 120 2.35 10.76 -16.13
C TRP A 120 2.14 11.90 -15.14
N ASN A 121 1.79 13.10 -15.62
CA ASN A 121 1.52 14.26 -14.76
C ASN A 121 0.28 14.10 -13.86
N LYS A 122 -0.61 13.16 -14.16
CA LYS A 122 -1.80 12.85 -13.35
C LYS A 122 -1.54 11.77 -12.29
N MET A 123 -0.30 11.27 -12.20
CA MET A 123 0.08 10.30 -11.17
C MET A 123 0.38 11.03 -9.87
N ALA A 124 -0.27 10.57 -8.80
CA ALA A 124 -0.03 11.05 -7.44
C ALA A 124 1.14 10.31 -6.78
N ASP A 125 1.37 9.06 -7.17
CA ASP A 125 2.44 8.24 -6.63
C ASP A 125 2.89 7.16 -7.61
N ILE A 126 4.19 6.92 -7.65
CA ILE A 126 4.82 5.92 -8.50
C ILE A 126 5.84 5.16 -7.66
N TYR A 127 5.69 3.84 -7.56
CA TYR A 127 6.57 2.99 -6.78
C TYR A 127 6.82 1.65 -7.48
N PHE A 128 8.06 1.18 -7.40
CA PHE A 128 8.45 -0.15 -7.83
C PHE A 128 8.95 -0.95 -6.62
N ASP A 129 8.33 -2.11 -6.38
CA ASP A 129 8.76 -3.05 -5.35
C ASP A 129 9.70 -4.10 -5.96
N ASP A 130 10.99 -3.97 -5.65
CA ASP A 130 12.03 -4.88 -6.15
C ASP A 130 11.83 -6.33 -5.66
N LYS A 131 11.23 -6.53 -4.48
CA LYS A 131 11.01 -7.88 -3.93
C LYS A 131 9.83 -8.57 -4.57
N ALA A 132 8.73 -7.83 -4.74
CA ALA A 132 7.52 -8.34 -5.37
C ALA A 132 7.60 -8.26 -6.91
N GLN A 133 8.61 -7.60 -7.49
CA GLN A 133 8.72 -7.33 -8.93
C GLN A 133 7.43 -6.72 -9.47
N THR A 134 6.93 -5.70 -8.78
CA THR A 134 5.61 -5.10 -9.05
C THR A 134 5.70 -3.59 -9.01
N ALA A 135 5.16 -2.92 -10.02
CA ALA A 135 4.99 -1.48 -10.03
C ALA A 135 3.58 -1.09 -9.58
N TYR A 136 3.50 -0.08 -8.74
CA TYR A 136 2.27 0.52 -8.26
C TYR A 136 2.20 1.96 -8.74
N LEU A 137 1.15 2.28 -9.49
CA LEU A 137 0.89 3.61 -10.00
C LEU A 137 -0.45 4.08 -9.43
N SER A 138 -0.49 5.20 -8.73
CA SER A 138 -1.75 5.74 -8.24
C SER A 138 -2.00 7.13 -8.82
N THR A 139 -3.23 7.39 -9.24
CA THR A 139 -3.66 8.69 -9.73
C THR A 139 -4.17 9.57 -8.58
N GLU A 140 -4.31 10.87 -8.81
CA GLU A 140 -4.94 11.81 -7.87
C GLU A 140 -6.38 11.42 -7.52
N GLY A 141 -7.08 10.71 -8.40
CA GLY A 141 -8.44 10.18 -8.19
C GLY A 141 -8.50 8.84 -7.44
N ASN A 142 -7.41 8.41 -6.79
CA ASN A 142 -7.31 7.13 -6.08
C ASN A 142 -7.47 5.86 -6.95
N ALA A 143 -7.48 5.99 -8.28
CA ALA A 143 -7.34 4.82 -9.13
C ALA A 143 -5.91 4.29 -9.03
N VAL A 144 -5.77 2.97 -8.97
CA VAL A 144 -4.50 2.29 -8.81
C VAL A 144 -4.27 1.33 -9.96
N LEU A 145 -3.08 1.37 -10.55
CA LEU A 145 -2.61 0.36 -11.49
C LEU A 145 -1.56 -0.49 -10.79
N ILE A 146 -1.73 -1.81 -10.83
CA ILE A 146 -0.79 -2.78 -10.28
C ILE A 146 -0.24 -3.59 -11.45
N LEU A 147 1.07 -3.50 -11.65
CA LEU A 147 1.77 -4.02 -12.81
C LEU A 147 2.83 -5.03 -12.35
N GLU A 148 2.49 -6.30 -12.43
CA GLU A 148 3.39 -7.40 -12.05
C GLU A 148 4.31 -7.77 -13.21
N CYS A 149 5.62 -7.80 -13.00
CA CYS A 149 6.61 -8.12 -14.05
C CYS A 149 6.39 -9.50 -14.68
N LYS A 150 5.81 -10.45 -13.94
CA LYS A 150 5.47 -11.79 -14.48
C LYS A 150 4.41 -11.76 -15.58
N ASN A 151 3.65 -10.66 -15.69
CA ASN A 151 2.55 -10.48 -16.66
C ASN A 151 2.98 -9.61 -17.86
N ILE A 152 4.27 -9.34 -18.04
CA ILE A 152 4.80 -8.59 -19.19
C ILE A 152 4.59 -9.44 -20.46
N LEU A 153 3.94 -8.83 -21.45
CA LEU A 153 3.71 -9.42 -22.78
C LEU A 153 4.83 -9.05 -23.76
N SER A 154 5.35 -7.83 -23.64
CA SER A 154 6.45 -7.31 -24.47
C SER A 154 7.28 -6.30 -23.68
N GLY A 155 8.58 -6.27 -23.90
CA GLY A 155 9.54 -5.51 -23.08
C GLY A 155 10.14 -6.35 -21.96
N THR A 156 10.86 -5.71 -21.05
CA THR A 156 11.54 -6.37 -19.92
C THR A 156 11.17 -5.74 -18.58
N ALA A 157 11.41 -6.48 -17.50
CA ALA A 157 11.23 -5.97 -16.14
C ALA A 157 12.19 -4.80 -15.84
N GLU A 158 13.41 -4.85 -16.39
CA GLU A 158 14.38 -3.76 -16.26
C GLU A 158 13.91 -2.49 -16.96
N GLU A 159 13.39 -2.60 -18.20
CA GLU A 159 12.81 -1.46 -18.91
C GLU A 159 11.65 -0.83 -18.12
N LEU A 160 10.76 -1.65 -17.56
CA LEU A 160 9.67 -1.15 -16.68
C LEU A 160 10.23 -0.41 -15.48
N LYS A 161 11.20 -1.00 -14.80
CA LYS A 161 11.84 -0.40 -13.62
C LYS A 161 12.50 0.94 -13.95
N ASP A 162 13.19 1.03 -15.06
CA ASP A 162 13.86 2.26 -15.53
C ASP A 162 12.85 3.37 -15.85
N ILE A 163 11.76 3.05 -16.54
CA ILE A 163 10.67 4.01 -16.81
C ILE A 163 10.07 4.49 -15.48
N ILE A 164 9.72 3.58 -14.58
CA ILE A 164 9.14 3.89 -13.27
C ILE A 164 10.12 4.75 -12.42
N GLY A 165 11.39 4.39 -12.40
CA GLY A 165 12.44 5.13 -11.68
C GLY A 165 12.61 6.55 -12.19
N THR A 166 12.65 6.72 -13.50
CA THR A 166 12.75 8.04 -14.16
C THR A 166 11.54 8.90 -13.82
N LYS A 167 10.33 8.37 -13.97
CA LYS A 167 9.09 9.12 -13.71
C LYS A 167 8.89 9.44 -12.22
N ARG A 168 9.28 8.55 -11.32
CA ARG A 168 9.30 8.83 -9.89
C ARG A 168 10.22 10.00 -9.55
N ASN A 169 11.42 10.04 -10.13
CA ASN A 169 12.36 11.13 -9.93
C ASN A 169 11.85 12.47 -10.49
N GLU A 170 11.15 12.45 -11.63
CA GLU A 170 10.50 13.63 -12.20
C GLU A 170 9.39 14.17 -11.28
N LEU A 171 8.54 13.31 -10.73
CA LEU A 171 7.48 13.69 -9.78
C LEU A 171 8.06 14.26 -8.49
N SER A 172 9.11 13.63 -7.94
CA SER A 172 9.73 14.10 -6.69
C SER A 172 10.39 15.48 -6.79
N LYS A 173 10.72 15.96 -8.00
CA LYS A 173 11.26 17.30 -8.25
C LYS A 173 10.16 18.37 -8.38
N LYS A 174 8.91 17.95 -8.60
CA LYS A 174 7.76 18.86 -8.74
C LYS A 174 7.00 19.09 -7.42
N ALA A 175 7.20 18.20 -6.42
CA ALA A 175 6.60 18.28 -5.09
C ALA A 175 7.48 19.05 -4.11
#